data_049de66f36f176c5716f5c9d737e9dbc
#
_entry.id   049de66f36f176c5716f5c9d737e9dbc
#
_cell.length_a   1.000
_cell.length_b   1.000
_cell.length_c   1.000
_cell.angle_alpha   90.00
_cell.angle_beta   90.00
_cell.angle_gamma   90.00
#
_symmetry.space_group_name_H-M   'P 1'
#
loop_
_entity.id
_entity.type
_entity.pdbx_description
1 polymer ?
#
loop_
_entity_poly.entity_id
_entity_poly.type
_entity_poly.pdbx_seq_one_letter_code
_entity_poly.pdbx_strand_id
1 'polypeptide(L)'
;MYKRQPDSILITGPAIIVDTLKYIPTEHWNIGEIKKDISKDIQLAQIPGITNSIQDVRVTLQLERFTEAQKSVPIKVIGLPDSLTIRLFPASVDVTYDVGLSMYDRVSDKDFNFIINYKDVGKSNFLPIQVTQSPSFIKNLAFSPQKVEYILEQK
;
A
#
# COMPACT_ATOMS: atom_id res chain seq x y z
N MET A 1 -12.61 0.10 0.21
CA MET A 1 -12.66 0.55 -1.22
C MET A 1 -13.90 1.41 -1.44
N TYR A 2 -13.79 2.45 -2.25
CA TYR A 2 -14.87 3.38 -2.57
C TYR A 2 -15.31 3.17 -4.02
N LYS A 3 -16.61 3.05 -4.25
CA LYS A 3 -17.21 2.86 -5.58
C LYS A 3 -18.47 3.70 -5.72
N ARG A 4 -18.66 4.33 -6.87
CA ARG A 4 -19.88 5.05 -7.24
C ARG A 4 -20.45 4.49 -8.53
N GLN A 5 -21.78 4.46 -8.64
CA GLN A 5 -22.49 3.95 -9.82
C GLN A 5 -23.76 4.79 -10.09
N PRO A 6 -23.94 5.28 -11.32
CA PRO A 6 -22.95 5.28 -12.40
C PRO A 6 -21.77 6.19 -12.09
N ASP A 7 -20.65 5.98 -12.78
CA ASP A 7 -19.45 6.84 -12.67
C ASP A 7 -19.51 8.05 -13.62
N SER A 8 -20.39 7.98 -14.62
CA SER A 8 -20.64 9.02 -15.62
C SER A 8 -22.13 9.23 -15.83
N ILE A 9 -22.52 10.47 -16.06
CA ILE A 9 -23.90 10.88 -16.33
C ILE A 9 -23.96 11.81 -17.54
N LEU A 10 -25.12 11.86 -18.19
CA LEU A 10 -25.39 12.84 -19.22
C LEU A 10 -25.94 14.12 -18.59
N ILE A 11 -25.43 15.26 -19.01
CA ILE A 11 -25.93 16.57 -18.61
C ILE A 11 -26.40 17.36 -19.84
N THR A 12 -27.37 18.22 -19.64
CA THR A 12 -27.93 19.11 -20.68
C THR A 12 -27.99 20.52 -20.12
N GLY A 13 -27.55 21.50 -20.93
CA GLY A 13 -27.60 22.92 -20.56
C GLY A 13 -26.91 23.79 -21.58
N PRO A 14 -26.82 25.13 -21.33
CA PRO A 14 -26.10 26.06 -22.19
C PRO A 14 -24.64 25.66 -22.40
N ALA A 15 -24.16 25.69 -23.64
CA ALA A 15 -22.80 25.27 -23.98
C ALA A 15 -21.71 25.96 -23.12
N ILE A 16 -21.89 27.26 -22.87
CA ILE A 16 -20.94 28.04 -22.05
C ILE A 16 -20.78 27.50 -20.62
N ILE A 17 -21.78 26.83 -20.07
CA ILE A 17 -21.74 26.22 -18.75
C ILE A 17 -21.21 24.77 -18.89
N VAL A 18 -21.79 24.00 -19.82
CA VAL A 18 -21.44 22.58 -20.04
C VAL A 18 -19.96 22.41 -20.36
N ASP A 19 -19.39 23.27 -21.21
CA ASP A 19 -17.99 23.22 -21.63
C ASP A 19 -17.00 23.50 -20.49
N THR A 20 -17.44 24.13 -19.42
CA THR A 20 -16.62 24.43 -18.24
C THR A 20 -16.69 23.35 -17.15
N LEU A 21 -17.74 22.51 -17.19
CA LEU A 21 -17.96 21.47 -16.17
C LEU A 21 -17.15 20.21 -16.46
N LYS A 22 -16.28 19.86 -15.53
CA LYS A 22 -15.51 18.61 -15.59
C LYS A 22 -16.16 17.48 -14.80
N TYR A 23 -16.99 17.80 -13.83
CA TYR A 23 -17.72 16.84 -12.98
C TYR A 23 -18.94 17.51 -12.36
N ILE A 24 -19.91 16.70 -11.95
CA ILE A 24 -21.05 17.09 -11.13
C ILE A 24 -20.79 16.57 -9.72
N PRO A 25 -20.70 17.45 -8.69
CA PRO A 25 -20.52 17.00 -7.32
C PRO A 25 -21.81 16.37 -6.80
N THR A 26 -21.68 15.48 -5.82
CA THR A 26 -22.81 15.01 -5.01
C THR A 26 -23.09 15.99 -3.88
N GLU A 27 -24.25 15.87 -3.27
CA GLU A 27 -24.50 16.51 -1.98
C GLU A 27 -23.53 15.99 -0.92
N HIS A 28 -23.32 16.81 0.12
CA HIS A 28 -22.41 16.43 1.21
C HIS A 28 -23.01 15.30 2.04
N TRP A 29 -22.25 14.21 2.18
CA TRP A 29 -22.60 13.09 3.02
C TRP A 29 -21.65 12.99 4.22
N ASN A 30 -22.15 13.33 5.41
CA ASN A 30 -21.40 13.11 6.64
C ASN A 30 -21.62 11.65 7.11
N ILE A 31 -20.56 10.85 7.07
CA ILE A 31 -20.66 9.41 7.28
C ILE A 31 -20.43 9.02 8.74
N GLY A 32 -19.76 9.84 9.54
CA GLY A 32 -19.40 9.48 10.92
C GLY A 32 -18.49 8.25 10.98
N GLU A 33 -18.56 7.51 12.09
CA GLU A 33 -17.77 6.28 12.27
C GLU A 33 -18.44 5.09 11.55
N ILE A 34 -17.69 4.44 10.65
CA ILE A 34 -18.16 3.32 9.85
C ILE A 34 -17.59 2.01 10.41
N LYS A 35 -18.49 1.06 10.75
CA LYS A 35 -18.11 -0.27 11.29
C LYS A 35 -18.41 -1.44 10.35
N LYS A 36 -19.10 -1.18 9.25
CA LYS A 36 -19.49 -2.17 8.22
C LYS A 36 -19.59 -1.52 6.87
N ASP A 37 -19.65 -2.33 5.82
CA ASP A 37 -19.92 -1.86 4.46
C ASP A 37 -21.22 -1.06 4.43
N ILE A 38 -21.19 0.06 3.72
CA ILE A 38 -22.34 0.95 3.56
C ILE A 38 -22.56 1.21 2.07
N SER A 39 -23.83 1.15 1.66
CA SER A 39 -24.26 1.60 0.34
C SER A 39 -25.41 2.58 0.52
N LYS A 40 -25.33 3.73 -0.13
CA LYS A 40 -26.33 4.78 -0.05
C LYS A 40 -26.49 5.49 -1.40
N ASP A 41 -27.73 5.84 -1.74
CA ASP A 41 -28.01 6.73 -2.85
C ASP A 41 -27.90 8.17 -2.38
N ILE A 42 -27.06 8.96 -3.07
CA ILE A 42 -26.75 10.34 -2.75
C ILE A 42 -27.16 11.22 -3.93
N GLN A 43 -27.87 12.31 -3.64
CA GLN A 43 -28.30 13.26 -4.65
C GLN A 43 -27.11 13.99 -5.27
N LEU A 44 -27.23 14.26 -6.56
CA LEU A 44 -26.30 15.15 -7.26
C LEU A 44 -26.64 16.60 -6.94
N ALA A 45 -25.61 17.42 -6.80
CA ALA A 45 -25.78 18.84 -6.59
C ALA A 45 -26.51 19.48 -7.79
N GLN A 46 -27.45 20.36 -7.50
CA GLN A 46 -28.19 21.12 -8.50
C GLN A 46 -27.32 22.30 -8.96
N ILE A 47 -26.98 22.32 -10.24
CA ILE A 47 -26.26 23.43 -10.86
C ILE A 47 -27.26 24.25 -11.68
N PRO A 48 -27.39 25.55 -11.44
CA PRO A 48 -28.30 26.40 -12.19
C PRO A 48 -28.05 26.33 -13.70
N GLY A 49 -29.12 26.07 -14.46
CA GLY A 49 -29.07 25.91 -15.92
C GLY A 49 -28.64 24.55 -16.44
N ILE A 50 -28.32 23.59 -15.55
CA ILE A 50 -27.97 22.23 -15.93
C ILE A 50 -29.07 21.27 -15.52
N THR A 51 -29.39 20.36 -16.43
CA THR A 51 -30.28 19.21 -16.18
C THR A 51 -29.46 17.92 -16.20
N ASN A 52 -29.50 17.17 -15.10
CA ASN A 52 -28.85 15.88 -15.00
C ASN A 52 -29.77 14.78 -15.52
N SER A 53 -29.24 13.78 -16.22
CA SER A 53 -30.00 12.60 -16.72
C SER A 53 -30.50 11.71 -15.59
N ILE A 54 -29.83 11.74 -14.44
CA ILE A 54 -30.23 11.09 -13.18
C ILE A 54 -30.05 12.08 -12.02
N GLN A 55 -30.76 11.86 -10.93
CA GLN A 55 -30.70 12.74 -9.77
C GLN A 55 -29.84 12.18 -8.65
N ASP A 56 -29.70 10.85 -8.58
CA ASP A 56 -28.98 10.15 -7.53
C ASP A 56 -27.89 9.25 -8.09
N VAL A 57 -26.82 9.08 -7.33
CA VAL A 57 -25.78 8.09 -7.58
C VAL A 57 -25.62 7.18 -6.37
N ARG A 58 -25.44 5.89 -6.61
CA ARG A 58 -25.17 4.94 -5.54
C ARG A 58 -23.70 4.97 -5.16
N VAL A 59 -23.43 5.29 -3.92
CA VAL A 59 -22.09 5.25 -3.33
C VAL A 59 -21.97 4.05 -2.41
N THR A 60 -21.01 3.20 -2.67
CA THR A 60 -20.70 2.03 -1.85
C THR A 60 -19.32 2.20 -1.24
N LEU A 61 -19.24 2.09 0.08
CA LEU A 61 -18.01 2.06 0.85
C LEU A 61 -17.83 0.65 1.40
N GLN A 62 -16.78 -0.01 0.95
CA GLN A 62 -16.38 -1.32 1.47
C GLN A 62 -15.24 -1.14 2.46
N LEU A 63 -15.43 -1.67 3.65
CA LEU A 63 -14.43 -1.67 4.71
C LEU A 63 -13.51 -2.88 4.56
N GLU A 64 -12.23 -2.63 4.70
CA GLU A 64 -11.21 -3.67 4.82
C GLU A 64 -10.73 -3.71 6.27
N ARG A 65 -10.80 -4.87 6.90
CA ARG A 65 -10.18 -5.10 8.21
C ARG A 65 -8.72 -5.42 8.03
N PHE A 66 -7.87 -4.74 8.76
CA PHE A 66 -6.44 -5.00 8.82
C PHE A 66 -6.10 -5.87 10.02
N THR A 67 -5.11 -6.71 9.86
CA THR A 67 -4.49 -7.50 10.93
C THR A 67 -2.98 -7.34 10.86
N GLU A 68 -2.33 -7.41 12.01
CA GLU A 68 -0.89 -7.51 12.07
C GLU A 68 -0.44 -8.91 11.69
N ALA A 69 0.60 -9.00 10.88
CA ALA A 69 1.24 -10.24 10.48
C ALA A 69 2.75 -10.15 10.69
N GLN A 70 3.38 -11.29 10.88
CA GLN A 70 4.82 -11.41 11.05
C GLN A 70 5.37 -12.45 10.10
N LYS A 71 6.56 -12.19 9.53
CA LYS A 71 7.33 -13.14 8.72
C LYS A 71 8.81 -13.03 9.01
N SER A 72 9.51 -14.16 8.90
CA SER A 72 10.97 -14.19 8.89
C SER A 72 11.46 -14.21 7.45
N VAL A 73 12.26 -13.23 7.06
CA VAL A 73 12.74 -13.05 5.68
C VAL A 73 14.26 -13.12 5.66
N PRO A 74 14.85 -13.98 4.81
CA PRO A 74 16.30 -14.09 4.71
C PRO A 74 16.92 -12.81 4.14
N ILE A 75 18.12 -12.49 4.64
CA ILE A 75 18.89 -11.35 4.19
C ILE A 75 19.78 -11.75 3.02
N LYS A 76 19.79 -10.96 1.96
CA LYS A 76 20.66 -11.15 0.80
C LYS A 76 21.88 -10.23 0.89
N VAL A 77 23.03 -10.73 0.50
CA VAL A 77 24.25 -9.93 0.40
C VAL A 77 24.51 -9.62 -1.05
N ILE A 78 24.71 -8.33 -1.36
CA ILE A 78 25.03 -7.88 -2.71
C ILE A 78 26.49 -7.41 -2.79
N GLY A 79 27.12 -7.68 -3.94
CA GLY A 79 28.49 -7.25 -4.21
C GLY A 79 29.57 -8.09 -3.51
N LEU A 80 29.24 -9.27 -2.98
CA LEU A 80 30.20 -10.20 -2.38
C LEU A 80 31.09 -10.81 -3.47
N PRO A 81 32.43 -10.74 -3.38
CA PRO A 81 33.34 -11.43 -4.29
C PRO A 81 33.19 -12.96 -4.22
N ASP A 82 33.35 -13.63 -5.36
CA ASP A 82 33.22 -15.09 -5.47
C ASP A 82 34.22 -15.88 -4.62
N SER A 83 35.36 -15.28 -4.27
CA SER A 83 36.40 -15.87 -3.41
C SER A 83 36.06 -15.83 -1.93
N LEU A 84 34.99 -15.19 -1.55
CA LEU A 84 34.59 -15.00 -0.16
C LEU A 84 33.23 -15.64 0.14
N THR A 85 33.06 -16.05 1.38
CA THR A 85 31.79 -16.43 1.98
C THR A 85 31.52 -15.52 3.16
N ILE A 86 30.29 -15.06 3.31
CA ILE A 86 29.86 -14.26 4.45
C ILE A 86 28.78 -15.00 5.23
N ARG A 87 28.91 -15.05 6.53
CA ARG A 87 27.86 -15.52 7.45
C ARG A 87 27.31 -14.36 8.23
N LEU A 88 26.01 -14.23 8.26
CA LEU A 88 25.28 -13.17 8.95
C LEU A 88 24.66 -13.71 10.24
N PHE A 89 24.65 -12.88 11.29
CA PHE A 89 24.07 -13.23 12.59
C PHE A 89 23.16 -12.09 13.08
N PRO A 90 21.83 -12.28 13.01
CA PRO A 90 21.11 -13.38 12.39
C PRO A 90 21.13 -13.32 10.85
N ALA A 91 20.84 -14.43 10.19
CA ALA A 91 20.77 -14.52 8.72
C ALA A 91 19.41 -14.08 8.14
N SER A 92 18.43 -13.80 8.98
CA SER A 92 17.09 -13.35 8.61
C SER A 92 16.64 -12.19 9.49
N VAL A 93 15.66 -11.45 9.01
CA VAL A 93 14.95 -10.41 9.77
C VAL A 93 13.53 -10.86 10.07
N ASP A 94 13.03 -10.48 11.23
CA ASP A 94 11.61 -10.60 11.54
C ASP A 94 10.91 -9.32 11.11
N VAL A 95 9.96 -9.48 10.22
CA VAL A 95 9.20 -8.39 9.60
C VAL A 95 7.79 -8.40 10.16
N THR A 96 7.32 -7.27 10.67
CA THR A 96 5.94 -7.06 11.09
C THR A 96 5.29 -6.03 10.18
N TYR A 97 4.03 -6.23 9.86
CA TYR A 97 3.27 -5.34 8.99
C TYR A 97 1.77 -5.53 9.18
N ASP A 98 1.00 -4.50 8.85
CA ASP A 98 -0.44 -4.59 8.78
C ASP A 98 -0.88 -4.92 7.36
N VAL A 99 -1.79 -5.87 7.22
CA VAL A 99 -2.34 -6.32 5.94
C VAL A 99 -3.85 -6.48 6.03
N GLY A 100 -4.55 -6.12 4.95
CA GLY A 100 -5.98 -6.39 4.81
C GLY A 100 -6.25 -7.90 4.82
N LEU A 101 -7.32 -8.34 5.50
CA LEU A 101 -7.66 -9.76 5.60
C LEU A 101 -7.82 -10.43 4.24
N SER A 102 -8.32 -9.73 3.24
CA SER A 102 -8.48 -10.23 1.86
C SER A 102 -7.15 -10.53 1.17
N MET A 103 -6.06 -9.91 1.63
CA MET A 103 -4.72 -10.03 1.06
C MET A 103 -3.74 -10.81 1.93
N TYR A 104 -4.18 -11.26 3.11
CA TYR A 104 -3.32 -11.91 4.10
C TYR A 104 -2.54 -13.11 3.53
N ASP A 105 -3.23 -14.01 2.83
CA ASP A 105 -2.64 -15.21 2.25
C ASP A 105 -1.79 -14.95 0.99
N ARG A 106 -1.85 -13.73 0.46
CA ARG A 106 -1.09 -13.35 -0.74
C ARG A 106 0.30 -12.83 -0.43
N VAL A 107 0.59 -12.48 0.82
CA VAL A 107 1.91 -12.00 1.21
C VAL A 107 2.88 -13.17 1.33
N SER A 108 3.92 -13.16 0.52
CA SER A 108 5.01 -14.13 0.54
C SER A 108 6.32 -13.50 1.02
N ASP A 109 7.23 -14.30 1.58
CA ASP A 109 8.59 -13.84 1.93
C ASP A 109 9.34 -13.32 0.69
N LYS A 110 9.00 -13.83 -0.51
CA LYS A 110 9.59 -13.40 -1.79
C LYS A 110 9.19 -11.97 -2.20
N ASP A 111 8.12 -11.44 -1.61
CA ASP A 111 7.66 -10.07 -1.86
C ASP A 111 8.50 -9.04 -1.11
N PHE A 112 9.33 -9.48 -0.17
CA PHE A 112 10.26 -8.64 0.57
C PHE A 112 11.68 -8.87 0.07
N ASN A 113 12.46 -7.80 0.02
CA ASN A 113 13.87 -7.91 -0.30
C ASN A 113 14.67 -7.07 0.70
N PHE A 114 15.35 -7.77 1.62
CA PHE A 114 16.27 -7.21 2.59
C PHE A 114 17.69 -7.50 2.14
N ILE A 115 18.48 -6.45 2.02
CA ILE A 115 19.85 -6.56 1.51
C ILE A 115 20.87 -5.95 2.46
N ILE A 116 22.08 -6.47 2.36
CA ILE A 116 23.30 -5.89 2.89
C ILE A 116 24.27 -5.68 1.75
N ASN A 117 24.95 -4.56 1.76
CA ASN A 117 25.95 -4.24 0.75
C ASN A 117 27.35 -4.62 1.25
N TYR A 118 28.07 -5.45 0.51
CA TYR A 118 29.45 -5.82 0.83
C TYR A 118 30.39 -4.60 0.96
N LYS A 119 30.09 -3.49 0.29
CA LYS A 119 30.87 -2.24 0.39
C LYS A 119 30.94 -1.66 1.81
N ASP A 120 30.04 -2.08 2.68
CA ASP A 120 29.99 -1.64 4.09
C ASP A 120 30.80 -2.55 5.02
N VAL A 121 31.29 -3.68 4.51
CA VAL A 121 32.20 -4.59 5.22
C VAL A 121 33.52 -3.88 5.55
N GLY A 122 33.98 -4.06 6.78
CA GLY A 122 35.23 -3.45 7.27
C GLY A 122 35.07 -2.03 7.82
N LYS A 123 33.93 -1.36 7.61
CA LYS A 123 33.67 -0.04 8.20
C LYS A 123 33.18 -0.13 9.65
N SER A 124 32.53 -1.24 10.00
CA SER A 124 31.99 -1.51 11.32
C SER A 124 31.88 -3.02 11.54
N ASN A 125 31.77 -3.43 12.80
CA ASN A 125 31.46 -4.82 13.15
C ASN A 125 30.03 -5.22 12.83
N PHE A 126 29.19 -4.25 12.45
CA PHE A 126 27.78 -4.46 12.09
C PHE A 126 27.51 -3.93 10.68
N LEU A 127 26.70 -4.67 9.94
CA LEU A 127 26.23 -4.27 8.63
C LEU A 127 24.77 -3.82 8.69
N PRO A 128 24.44 -2.61 8.18
CA PRO A 128 23.07 -2.13 8.15
C PRO A 128 22.26 -2.90 7.12
N ILE A 129 21.01 -3.20 7.47
CA ILE A 129 20.07 -3.86 6.60
C ILE A 129 19.23 -2.80 5.88
N GLN A 130 19.07 -2.97 4.56
CA GLN A 130 18.26 -2.10 3.72
C GLN A 130 17.07 -2.85 3.15
N VAL A 131 15.89 -2.24 3.19
CA VAL A 131 14.69 -2.73 2.51
C VAL A 131 14.69 -2.15 1.10
N THR A 132 14.72 -3.00 0.09
CA THR A 132 14.66 -2.57 -1.32
C THR A 132 13.33 -2.90 -1.98
N GLN A 133 12.55 -3.80 -1.40
CA GLN A 133 11.24 -4.20 -1.91
C GLN A 133 10.33 -4.64 -0.77
N SER A 134 9.07 -4.23 -0.86
CA SER A 134 7.96 -4.71 -0.02
C SER A 134 6.65 -4.63 -0.79
N PRO A 135 5.61 -5.41 -0.42
CA PRO A 135 4.30 -5.31 -1.05
C PRO A 135 3.69 -3.91 -0.88
N SER A 136 3.08 -3.38 -1.94
CA SER A 136 2.48 -2.03 -1.91
C SER A 136 1.17 -1.94 -1.11
N PHE A 137 0.54 -3.08 -0.83
CA PHE A 137 -0.75 -3.17 -0.14
C PHE A 137 -0.64 -3.42 1.37
N ILE A 138 0.56 -3.49 1.92
CA ILE A 138 0.81 -3.56 3.37
C ILE A 138 1.03 -2.16 3.95
N LYS A 139 0.85 -2.03 5.27
CA LYS A 139 1.07 -0.79 6.03
C LYS A 139 1.95 -1.06 7.24
N ASN A 140 2.50 0.00 7.81
CA ASN A 140 3.25 -0.03 9.07
C ASN A 140 4.35 -1.08 9.09
N LEU A 141 5.11 -1.20 7.97
CA LEU A 141 6.22 -2.12 7.86
C LEU A 141 7.30 -1.78 8.89
N ALA A 142 7.64 -2.75 9.74
CA ALA A 142 8.77 -2.70 10.65
C ALA A 142 9.58 -3.99 10.54
N PHE A 143 10.85 -3.95 10.84
CA PHE A 143 11.70 -5.13 10.85
C PHE A 143 12.78 -5.04 11.92
N SER A 144 13.21 -6.18 12.40
CA SER A 144 14.26 -6.31 13.41
C SER A 144 15.12 -7.56 13.13
N PRO A 145 16.44 -7.49 13.34
CA PRO A 145 17.23 -6.32 13.72
C PRO A 145 17.45 -5.35 12.56
N GLN A 146 17.87 -4.12 12.85
CA GLN A 146 18.22 -3.10 11.84
C GLN A 146 19.63 -3.30 11.26
N LYS A 147 20.47 -4.04 11.95
CA LYS A 147 21.86 -4.35 11.60
C LYS A 147 22.24 -5.74 12.12
N VAL A 148 23.15 -6.39 11.45
CA VAL A 148 23.64 -7.75 11.79
C VAL A 148 25.15 -7.78 11.94
N GLU A 149 25.62 -8.72 12.75
CA GLU A 149 27.04 -9.12 12.79
C GLU A 149 27.37 -10.02 11.62
N TYR A 150 28.63 -10.08 11.26
CA TYR A 150 29.09 -10.90 10.15
C TYR A 150 30.46 -11.53 10.39
N ILE A 151 30.69 -12.66 9.76
CA ILE A 151 31.98 -13.33 9.67
C ILE A 151 32.32 -13.53 8.19
N LEU A 152 33.51 -13.13 7.78
CA LEU A 152 34.06 -13.39 6.46
C LEU A 152 35.00 -14.60 6.49
N GLU A 153 34.83 -15.49 5.52
CA GLU A 153 35.67 -16.67 5.33
C GLU A 153 36.15 -16.67 3.87
N GLN A 154 37.41 -17.07 3.65
CA GLN A 154 37.91 -17.37 2.30
C GLN A 154 37.41 -18.77 1.90
N LYS A 155 37.05 -18.91 0.65
CA LYS A 155 36.69 -20.22 0.09
C LYS A 155 37.92 -21.08 -0.17
#